data_0585c8fa8bf9af76afc20d3c78b0d76c
#
_entry.id   0585c8fa8bf9af76afc20d3c78b0d76c
#
_cell.length_a   1.000
_cell.length_b   1.000
_cell.length_c   1.000
_cell.angle_alpha   90.00
_cell.angle_beta   90.00
_cell.angle_gamma   90.00
#
_symmetry.space_group_name_H-M   'P 1'
#
loop_
_entity.id
_entity.type
_entity.pdbx_description
1 polymer ?
#
loop_
_entity_poly.entity_id
_entity_poly.type
_entity_poly.pdbx_seq_one_letter_code
_entity_poly.pdbx_strand_id
1 'polypeptide(L)'
;MVSVVVLTGCTGELGADPEASASASSGGSGSGGGGYGAGPLGNPDGTKPGLAAISSEADRKSARQLIAQVRTAGRGPKTGYDRDEFGYAWMDTADGVPLARNGCDTRNDLLQRDGQELRFRSGSDCVVASMTLHDPYTGKTIEWSKQRASEVQIDHVVPLSYSWQLGSARWSEKKRRQLANDVLNLLPVEGRANSAKRDSGPASWLPPDKAIRCSYAVRFGQVALKYEMPVTTADKRAMLEQCGG
;
A
#
# COMPACT_ATOMS: atom_id res chain seq x y z
N MET A 1 -11.40 -61.92 -52.36
CA MET A 1 -10.66 -62.79 -51.46
C MET A 1 -10.77 -62.14 -50.09
N VAL A 2 -11.75 -62.45 -49.33
CA VAL A 2 -11.95 -63.48 -48.32
C VAL A 2 -10.79 -63.61 -47.38
N SER A 3 -11.04 -63.30 -46.16
CA SER A 3 -10.76 -63.97 -44.90
C SER A 3 -10.48 -62.96 -43.82
N VAL A 4 -11.19 -63.00 -42.86
CA VAL A 4 -11.64 -63.78 -41.69
C VAL A 4 -11.18 -63.07 -40.37
N VAL A 5 -12.17 -62.87 -39.56
CA VAL A 5 -12.24 -62.43 -38.18
C VAL A 5 -11.52 -63.41 -37.25
N VAL A 6 -10.87 -62.93 -36.22
CA VAL A 6 -10.80 -63.57 -34.90
C VAL A 6 -10.98 -62.57 -33.80
N LEU A 7 -12.03 -62.75 -33.04
CA LEU A 7 -12.29 -62.21 -31.72
C LEU A 7 -11.54 -63.04 -30.65
N THR A 8 -10.84 -62.42 -29.73
CA THR A 8 -10.69 -63.00 -28.40
C THR A 8 -10.71 -61.89 -27.37
N GLY A 9 -11.69 -61.97 -26.51
CA GLY A 9 -11.78 -61.15 -25.32
C GLY A 9 -11.03 -61.77 -24.15
N CYS A 10 -10.64 -60.94 -23.19
CA CYS A 10 -10.44 -61.26 -21.77
C CYS A 10 -10.55 -59.99 -20.99
N THR A 11 -11.58 -59.85 -20.24
CA THR A 11 -11.76 -59.76 -18.80
C THR A 11 -10.73 -58.86 -18.06
N GLY A 12 -11.19 -57.73 -17.58
CA GLY A 12 -11.27 -57.24 -16.22
C GLY A 12 -9.96 -56.97 -15.49
N GLU A 13 -9.78 -55.68 -15.11
CA GLU A 13 -9.43 -55.40 -13.74
C GLU A 13 -9.66 -53.92 -13.45
N LEU A 14 -10.41 -53.69 -12.38
CA LEU A 14 -10.67 -52.37 -11.81
C LEU A 14 -9.40 -51.89 -11.09
N GLY A 15 -8.72 -50.87 -11.65
CA GLY A 15 -7.64 -50.13 -11.00
C GLY A 15 -8.21 -48.82 -10.48
N ALA A 16 -8.27 -48.67 -9.17
CA ALA A 16 -8.68 -47.46 -8.48
C ALA A 16 -7.66 -46.34 -8.72
N ASP A 17 -8.14 -45.19 -9.17
CA ASP A 17 -7.38 -43.98 -9.21
C ASP A 17 -7.11 -43.49 -7.78
N PRO A 18 -5.86 -43.03 -7.44
CA PRO A 18 -5.63 -42.38 -6.17
C PRO A 18 -6.14 -40.93 -6.21
N GLU A 19 -7.09 -40.64 -5.33
CA GLU A 19 -7.55 -39.29 -5.05
C GLU A 19 -6.36 -38.38 -4.75
N ALA A 20 -6.20 -37.34 -5.54
CA ALA A 20 -5.32 -36.23 -5.26
C ALA A 20 -5.92 -35.43 -4.09
N SER A 21 -5.43 -35.66 -2.89
CA SER A 21 -5.70 -34.81 -1.73
C SER A 21 -5.19 -33.41 -1.98
N ALA A 22 -6.09 -32.51 -2.30
CA ALA A 22 -5.85 -31.07 -2.27
C ALA A 22 -5.67 -30.67 -0.79
N SER A 23 -4.43 -30.44 -0.39
CA SER A 23 -4.10 -29.84 0.90
C SER A 23 -4.59 -28.38 0.88
N ALA A 24 -5.75 -28.14 1.47
CA ALA A 24 -6.19 -26.80 1.83
C ALA A 24 -5.23 -26.29 2.93
N SER A 25 -4.34 -25.40 2.58
CA SER A 25 -3.58 -24.64 3.56
C SER A 25 -4.56 -23.75 4.33
N SER A 26 -4.90 -24.19 5.52
CA SER A 26 -5.63 -23.40 6.51
C SER A 26 -4.83 -22.15 6.83
N GLY A 27 -5.27 -21.00 6.32
CA GLY A 27 -4.81 -19.69 6.71
C GLY A 27 -5.10 -19.50 8.20
N GLY A 28 -4.07 -19.44 9.03
CA GLY A 28 -4.17 -19.20 10.44
C GLY A 28 -4.82 -17.85 10.70
N SER A 29 -6.04 -17.85 11.27
CA SER A 29 -6.65 -16.67 11.86
C SER A 29 -5.90 -16.32 13.15
N GLY A 30 -4.90 -15.45 13.04
CA GLY A 30 -4.29 -14.78 14.17
C GLY A 30 -5.20 -13.65 14.65
N SER A 31 -6.05 -13.89 15.63
CA SER A 31 -6.74 -12.86 16.38
C SER A 31 -5.77 -12.14 17.31
N GLY A 32 -5.41 -10.92 16.99
CA GLY A 32 -4.64 -10.03 17.86
C GLY A 32 -4.56 -8.65 17.20
N GLY A 33 -5.10 -7.63 17.86
CA GLY A 33 -5.24 -6.23 17.50
C GLY A 33 -4.17 -5.65 16.58
N GLY A 34 -4.34 -5.78 15.31
CA GLY A 34 -3.42 -5.25 14.32
C GLY A 34 -4.20 -4.90 13.07
N GLY A 35 -3.89 -3.74 12.48
CA GLY A 35 -4.58 -3.11 11.37
C GLY A 35 -4.96 -4.06 10.24
N TYR A 36 -5.97 -3.65 9.50
CA TYR A 36 -6.49 -4.35 8.35
C TYR A 36 -5.49 -4.40 7.20
N GLY A 37 -5.44 -5.53 6.49
CA GLY A 37 -4.74 -5.69 5.22
C GLY A 37 -3.37 -6.35 5.30
N ALA A 38 -2.51 -6.02 4.33
CA ALA A 38 -1.18 -6.60 4.22
C ALA A 38 -0.15 -5.83 5.05
N GLY A 39 0.75 -6.55 5.71
CA GLY A 39 1.93 -5.94 6.32
C GLY A 39 2.87 -5.37 5.23
N PRO A 40 3.57 -4.26 5.51
CA PRO A 40 4.38 -3.57 4.52
C PRO A 40 5.54 -4.42 3.98
N LEU A 41 6.12 -5.28 4.79
CA LEU A 41 7.19 -6.17 4.34
C LEU A 41 6.74 -7.16 3.27
N GLY A 42 5.48 -7.60 3.33
CA GLY A 42 4.85 -8.47 2.32
C GLY A 42 4.13 -7.73 1.19
N ASN A 43 4.29 -6.40 1.14
CA ASN A 43 3.64 -5.51 0.16
C ASN A 43 4.60 -4.39 -0.27
N PRO A 44 5.75 -4.75 -0.90
CA PRO A 44 6.81 -3.79 -1.23
C PRO A 44 6.47 -2.83 -2.37
N ASP A 45 5.45 -3.13 -3.15
CA ASP A 45 4.93 -2.31 -4.25
C ASP A 45 3.66 -1.51 -3.89
N GLY A 46 3.06 -1.78 -2.71
CA GLY A 46 1.87 -1.08 -2.24
C GLY A 46 0.57 -1.50 -2.92
N THR A 47 0.56 -2.58 -3.70
CA THR A 47 -0.62 -3.01 -4.48
C THR A 47 -1.68 -3.75 -3.65
N LYS A 48 -1.30 -4.32 -2.52
CA LYS A 48 -2.24 -5.01 -1.61
C LYS A 48 -2.91 -4.00 -0.66
N PRO A 49 -4.14 -4.29 -0.21
CA PRO A 49 -4.90 -3.37 0.63
C PRO A 49 -4.29 -3.18 2.03
N GLY A 50 -4.57 -2.02 2.60
CA GLY A 50 -4.34 -1.68 3.99
C GLY A 50 -2.89 -1.53 4.42
N LEU A 51 -2.70 -1.47 5.72
CA LEU A 51 -1.41 -1.43 6.39
C LEU A 51 -1.52 -2.19 7.72
N ALA A 52 -1.25 -3.50 7.70
CA ALA A 52 -1.31 -4.33 8.91
C ALA A 52 -0.11 -4.13 9.82
N ALA A 53 -0.31 -4.35 11.12
CA ALA A 53 0.72 -4.18 12.13
C ALA A 53 1.85 -5.22 11.98
N ILE A 54 3.09 -4.78 12.22
CA ILE A 54 4.25 -5.65 12.42
C ILE A 54 4.29 -6.06 13.90
N SER A 55 3.99 -7.33 14.17
CA SER A 55 3.90 -7.87 15.53
C SER A 55 5.05 -8.80 15.91
N SER A 56 5.61 -9.55 14.96
CA SER A 56 6.69 -10.51 15.24
C SER A 56 8.05 -9.83 15.40
N GLU A 57 8.91 -10.36 16.26
CA GLU A 57 10.28 -9.83 16.41
C GLU A 57 11.13 -10.06 15.14
N ALA A 58 10.88 -11.14 14.41
CA ALA A 58 11.55 -11.37 13.14
C ALA A 58 11.23 -10.26 12.11
N ASP A 59 9.96 -9.88 12.02
CA ASP A 59 9.54 -8.78 11.13
C ASP A 59 10.04 -7.41 11.63
N ARG A 60 10.07 -7.17 12.95
CA ARG A 60 10.65 -5.96 13.53
C ARG A 60 12.14 -5.85 13.20
N LYS A 61 12.88 -6.95 13.27
CA LYS A 61 14.29 -7.01 12.85
C LYS A 61 14.44 -6.66 11.36
N SER A 62 13.62 -7.25 10.50
CA SER A 62 13.61 -6.97 9.06
C SER A 62 13.25 -5.51 8.79
N ALA A 63 12.28 -4.95 9.51
CA ALA A 63 11.89 -3.55 9.46
C ALA A 63 13.08 -2.62 9.79
N ARG A 64 13.80 -2.89 10.89
CA ARG A 64 14.99 -2.12 11.28
C ARG A 64 16.08 -2.19 10.21
N GLN A 65 16.32 -3.39 9.64
CA GLN A 65 17.30 -3.56 8.56
C GLN A 65 16.92 -2.75 7.30
N LEU A 66 15.64 -2.73 6.92
CA LEU A 66 15.16 -1.91 5.81
C LEU A 66 15.37 -0.41 6.11
N ILE A 67 14.92 0.07 7.26
CA ILE A 67 15.03 1.48 7.66
C ILE A 67 16.51 1.91 7.74
N ALA A 68 17.39 1.03 8.21
CA ALA A 68 18.83 1.30 8.30
C ALA A 68 19.48 1.66 6.94
N GLN A 69 18.94 1.14 5.82
CA GLN A 69 19.42 1.43 4.47
C GLN A 69 19.04 2.84 3.99
N VAL A 70 18.04 3.47 4.58
CA VAL A 70 17.62 4.82 4.18
C VAL A 70 18.69 5.83 4.51
N ARG A 71 19.12 6.61 3.52
CA ARG A 71 20.11 7.67 3.70
C ARG A 71 19.52 8.83 4.51
N THR A 72 20.37 9.63 5.16
CA THR A 72 19.95 10.83 5.88
C THR A 72 20.51 12.09 5.27
N ALA A 73 19.73 13.19 5.33
CA ALA A 73 20.16 14.54 4.97
C ALA A 73 19.38 15.59 5.78
N GLY A 74 19.88 16.81 5.85
CA GLY A 74 19.12 17.95 6.35
C GLY A 74 18.03 18.36 5.37
N ARG A 75 16.96 18.99 5.87
CA ARG A 75 15.94 19.60 5.01
C ARG A 75 16.50 20.83 4.30
N GLY A 76 16.31 20.90 3.00
CA GLY A 76 16.50 22.10 2.21
C GLY A 76 15.32 23.09 2.35
N PRO A 77 15.41 24.22 1.65
CA PRO A 77 14.33 25.21 1.64
C PRO A 77 13.07 24.68 0.95
N LYS A 78 11.92 25.22 1.36
CA LYS A 78 10.63 24.98 0.71
C LYS A 78 10.38 25.92 -0.47
N THR A 79 11.31 26.82 -0.77
CA THR A 79 11.19 27.79 -1.86
C THR A 79 10.88 27.11 -3.18
N GLY A 80 9.92 27.64 -3.93
CA GLY A 80 9.47 27.09 -5.22
C GLY A 80 8.61 25.84 -5.11
N TYR A 81 8.29 25.37 -3.91
CA TYR A 81 7.32 24.28 -3.79
C TYR A 81 5.93 24.75 -4.21
N ASP A 82 5.39 24.07 -5.20
CA ASP A 82 3.98 24.05 -5.53
C ASP A 82 3.53 22.59 -5.70
N ARG A 83 2.26 22.32 -5.37
CA ARG A 83 1.71 20.98 -5.56
C ARG A 83 1.66 20.59 -7.05
N ASP A 84 1.46 21.57 -7.92
CA ASP A 84 1.35 21.37 -9.37
C ASP A 84 2.68 20.92 -10.00
N GLU A 85 3.81 21.14 -9.32
CA GLU A 85 5.12 20.58 -9.69
C GLU A 85 5.14 19.02 -9.71
N PHE A 86 4.15 18.40 -9.09
CA PHE A 86 3.95 16.96 -9.06
C PHE A 86 2.87 16.48 -10.06
N GLY A 87 2.42 17.35 -10.95
CA GLY A 87 1.35 17.11 -11.92
C GLY A 87 -0.04 17.34 -11.36
N TYR A 88 -1.05 17.16 -12.19
CA TYR A 88 -2.43 17.27 -11.72
C TYR A 88 -2.80 16.12 -10.79
N ALA A 89 -3.83 16.33 -9.97
CA ALA A 89 -4.21 15.37 -8.94
C ALA A 89 -4.70 14.04 -9.55
N TRP A 90 -4.21 12.94 -8.98
CA TRP A 90 -4.69 11.57 -9.24
C TRP A 90 -4.55 11.12 -10.71
N MET A 91 -3.36 11.35 -11.27
CA MET A 91 -3.05 11.04 -12.67
C MET A 91 -3.07 9.52 -12.93
N ASP A 92 -3.99 9.04 -13.76
CA ASP A 92 -3.88 7.69 -14.35
C ASP A 92 -2.66 7.57 -15.30
N THR A 93 -2.15 8.69 -15.81
CA THR A 93 -1.06 8.73 -16.80
C THR A 93 0.35 8.82 -16.21
N ALA A 94 0.52 8.57 -14.90
CA ALA A 94 1.83 8.57 -14.25
C ALA A 94 2.60 7.28 -14.52
N ASP A 95 3.15 7.13 -15.74
CA ASP A 95 3.86 5.92 -16.17
C ASP A 95 4.94 5.43 -15.19
N GLY A 96 5.07 4.12 -15.04
CA GLY A 96 6.12 3.46 -14.27
C GLY A 96 5.80 3.28 -12.79
N VAL A 97 4.54 3.48 -12.40
CA VAL A 97 4.00 3.11 -11.09
C VAL A 97 2.86 2.10 -11.26
N PRO A 98 2.61 1.23 -10.26
CA PRO A 98 1.50 0.28 -10.33
C PRO A 98 0.15 1.00 -10.50
N LEU A 99 -0.78 0.33 -11.16
CA LEU A 99 -2.14 0.77 -11.49
C LEU A 99 -2.25 1.94 -12.47
N ALA A 100 -1.14 2.54 -12.91
CA ALA A 100 -1.18 3.56 -13.94
C ALA A 100 -1.75 3.01 -15.28
N ARG A 101 -2.47 3.84 -16.02
CA ARG A 101 -3.09 3.55 -17.33
C ARG A 101 -4.10 2.40 -17.31
N ASN A 102 -4.82 2.25 -16.21
CA ASN A 102 -5.90 1.27 -16.10
C ASN A 102 -7.28 1.85 -16.46
N GLY A 103 -7.36 3.15 -16.74
CA GLY A 103 -8.59 3.87 -17.08
C GLY A 103 -9.31 4.49 -15.88
N CYS A 104 -8.83 4.25 -14.66
CA CYS A 104 -9.34 4.86 -13.43
C CYS A 104 -8.34 5.90 -12.91
N ASP A 105 -8.80 6.94 -12.25
CA ASP A 105 -7.89 7.85 -11.56
C ASP A 105 -7.29 7.18 -10.30
N THR A 106 -6.05 7.53 -9.96
CA THR A 106 -5.31 6.94 -8.83
C THR A 106 -6.09 6.99 -7.50
N ARG A 107 -6.91 8.04 -7.26
CA ARG A 107 -7.73 8.09 -6.05
C ARG A 107 -8.74 6.95 -5.99
N ASN A 108 -9.45 6.72 -7.11
CA ASN A 108 -10.43 5.64 -7.19
C ASN A 108 -9.78 4.26 -7.13
N ASP A 109 -8.60 4.08 -7.71
CA ASP A 109 -7.81 2.84 -7.56
C ASP A 109 -7.53 2.51 -6.10
N LEU A 110 -7.14 3.52 -5.31
CA LEU A 110 -6.85 3.33 -3.89
C LEU A 110 -8.10 3.08 -3.06
N LEU A 111 -9.22 3.75 -3.38
CA LEU A 111 -10.49 3.46 -2.73
C LEU A 111 -10.96 2.03 -3.04
N GLN A 112 -10.70 1.54 -4.27
CA GLN A 112 -10.99 0.14 -4.64
C GLN A 112 -10.03 -0.84 -3.97
N ARG A 113 -8.72 -0.50 -3.89
CA ARG A 113 -7.73 -1.35 -3.23
C ARG A 113 -8.03 -1.59 -1.75
N ASP A 114 -8.41 -0.54 -1.02
CA ASP A 114 -8.51 -0.57 0.44
C ASP A 114 -9.94 -0.65 0.97
N GLY A 115 -10.93 -0.29 0.14
CA GLY A 115 -12.35 -0.31 0.52
C GLY A 115 -12.95 -1.71 0.49
N GLN A 116 -13.88 -1.93 1.40
CA GLN A 116 -14.79 -3.09 1.40
C GLN A 116 -16.20 -2.64 1.06
N GLU A 117 -17.08 -3.57 0.70
CA GLU A 117 -18.49 -3.31 0.40
C GLU A 117 -18.67 -2.18 -0.63
N LEU A 118 -17.80 -2.19 -1.63
CA LEU A 118 -17.74 -1.16 -2.67
C LEU A 118 -19.06 -1.01 -3.43
N ARG A 119 -19.52 0.22 -3.57
CA ARG A 119 -20.57 0.59 -4.50
C ARG A 119 -20.03 1.63 -5.46
N PHE A 120 -20.27 1.42 -6.74
CA PHE A 120 -19.84 2.33 -7.79
C PHE A 120 -20.94 3.30 -8.19
N ARG A 121 -20.55 4.43 -8.76
CA ARG A 121 -21.48 5.36 -9.40
C ARG A 121 -22.16 4.65 -10.58
N SER A 122 -23.46 4.88 -10.77
CA SER A 122 -24.19 4.36 -11.92
C SER A 122 -23.46 4.64 -13.23
N GLY A 123 -23.26 3.60 -14.05
CA GLY A 123 -22.56 3.70 -15.33
C GLY A 123 -21.03 3.84 -15.23
N SER A 124 -20.44 3.54 -14.09
CA SER A 124 -18.97 3.56 -13.92
C SER A 124 -18.52 2.37 -13.09
N ASP A 125 -17.49 1.70 -13.55
CA ASP A 125 -16.73 0.64 -12.85
C ASP A 125 -15.49 1.18 -12.12
N CYS A 126 -15.17 2.47 -12.31
CA CYS A 126 -14.06 3.15 -11.65
C CYS A 126 -14.46 3.97 -10.43
N VAL A 127 -15.55 4.75 -10.55
CA VAL A 127 -15.85 5.79 -9.55
C VAL A 127 -16.57 5.19 -8.35
N VAL A 128 -15.85 5.03 -7.24
CA VAL A 128 -16.40 4.56 -5.96
C VAL A 128 -17.35 5.62 -5.39
N ALA A 129 -18.59 5.21 -5.13
CA ALA A 129 -19.63 6.06 -4.55
C ALA A 129 -19.74 5.88 -3.03
N SER A 130 -19.54 4.66 -2.53
CA SER A 130 -19.48 4.36 -1.09
C SER A 130 -18.65 3.10 -0.83
N MET A 131 -18.14 2.97 0.38
CA MET A 131 -17.36 1.83 0.85
C MET A 131 -17.25 1.83 2.37
N THR A 132 -16.88 0.70 2.93
CA THR A 132 -16.38 0.57 4.30
C THR A 132 -14.85 0.62 4.28
N LEU A 133 -14.24 1.55 5.02
CA LEU A 133 -12.78 1.66 5.18
C LEU A 133 -12.37 1.26 6.60
N HIS A 134 -11.46 0.30 6.71
CA HIS A 134 -10.70 0.09 7.94
C HIS A 134 -9.47 1.03 7.92
N ASP A 135 -9.63 2.18 8.57
CA ASP A 135 -8.61 3.23 8.53
C ASP A 135 -7.29 2.80 9.21
N PRO A 136 -6.20 2.74 8.45
CA PRO A 136 -4.93 2.27 9.00
C PRO A 136 -4.31 3.24 10.03
N TYR A 137 -4.68 4.52 10.02
CA TYR A 137 -4.07 5.49 10.95
C TYR A 137 -4.71 5.52 12.31
N THR A 138 -6.00 5.27 12.40
CA THR A 138 -6.75 5.36 13.67
C THR A 138 -7.29 4.00 14.14
N GLY A 139 -7.24 2.97 13.30
CA GLY A 139 -7.85 1.67 13.56
C GLY A 139 -9.39 1.69 13.53
N LYS A 140 -10.01 2.81 13.13
CA LYS A 140 -11.47 2.93 13.05
C LYS A 140 -12.02 2.31 11.78
N THR A 141 -13.25 1.82 11.85
CA THR A 141 -14.06 1.50 10.67
C THR A 141 -14.88 2.73 10.29
N ILE A 142 -14.81 3.15 9.03
CA ILE A 142 -15.48 4.34 8.49
C ILE A 142 -16.41 3.93 7.35
N GLU A 143 -17.72 4.14 7.55
CA GLU A 143 -18.73 4.03 6.51
C GLU A 143 -18.69 5.30 5.65
N TRP A 144 -17.95 5.25 4.55
CA TRP A 144 -17.71 6.40 3.71
C TRP A 144 -18.66 6.46 2.52
N SER A 145 -19.03 7.68 2.15
CA SER A 145 -19.72 7.97 0.90
C SER A 145 -19.15 9.24 0.24
N LYS A 146 -19.31 9.35 -1.08
CA LYS A 146 -18.80 10.48 -1.85
C LYS A 146 -19.40 11.83 -1.42
N GLN A 147 -20.61 11.83 -0.84
CA GLN A 147 -21.24 13.04 -0.27
C GLN A 147 -20.48 13.58 0.96
N ARG A 148 -19.74 12.70 1.64
CA ARG A 148 -18.88 13.02 2.78
C ARG A 148 -17.39 12.83 2.43
N ALA A 149 -17.00 13.33 1.25
CA ALA A 149 -15.69 13.08 0.66
C ALA A 149 -14.51 13.41 1.57
N SER A 150 -14.64 14.40 2.46
CA SER A 150 -13.58 14.83 3.39
C SER A 150 -13.31 13.88 4.54
N GLU A 151 -14.23 12.92 4.84
CA GLU A 151 -14.05 11.96 5.92
C GLU A 151 -12.94 10.95 5.60
N VAL A 152 -12.73 10.62 4.32
CA VAL A 152 -11.62 9.81 3.84
C VAL A 152 -10.82 10.60 2.81
N GLN A 153 -9.54 10.75 3.08
CA GLN A 153 -8.58 11.43 2.20
C GLN A 153 -7.49 10.45 1.77
N ILE A 154 -6.92 10.67 0.60
CA ILE A 154 -5.72 9.95 0.20
C ILE A 154 -4.51 10.72 0.72
N ASP A 155 -3.79 10.10 1.64
CA ASP A 155 -2.54 10.63 2.18
C ASP A 155 -1.35 10.19 1.35
N HIS A 156 -0.39 11.09 1.16
CA HIS A 156 0.96 10.74 0.75
C HIS A 156 1.76 10.38 2.00
N VAL A 157 2.09 9.09 2.20
CA VAL A 157 2.87 8.60 3.36
C VAL A 157 4.13 9.44 3.53
N VAL A 158 4.89 9.64 2.44
CA VAL A 158 5.91 10.67 2.35
C VAL A 158 5.29 11.91 1.71
N PRO A 159 5.07 13.00 2.47
CA PRO A 159 4.41 14.19 1.95
C PRO A 159 5.18 14.83 0.79
N LEU A 160 4.48 15.37 -0.20
CA LEU A 160 5.12 15.98 -1.37
C LEU A 160 6.02 17.15 -0.99
N SER A 161 5.58 18.01 -0.08
CA SER A 161 6.39 19.14 0.40
C SER A 161 7.58 18.70 1.26
N TYR A 162 7.46 17.57 1.99
CA TYR A 162 8.60 16.94 2.67
C TYR A 162 9.63 16.45 1.64
N SER A 163 9.17 15.74 0.60
CA SER A 163 10.04 15.24 -0.46
C SER A 163 10.77 16.37 -1.20
N TRP A 164 10.08 17.52 -1.42
CA TRP A 164 10.67 18.70 -2.04
C TRP A 164 11.92 19.17 -1.30
N GLN A 165 11.81 19.32 0.00
CA GLN A 165 12.89 19.73 0.88
C GLN A 165 14.02 18.71 0.99
N LEU A 166 13.74 17.44 0.64
CA LEU A 166 14.72 16.35 0.70
C LEU A 166 15.18 15.89 -0.70
N GLY A 167 14.99 16.75 -1.70
CA GLY A 167 15.67 16.64 -2.99
C GLY A 167 14.77 16.55 -4.21
N SER A 168 13.45 16.30 -4.07
CA SER A 168 12.58 16.18 -5.25
C SER A 168 12.42 17.50 -6.02
N ALA A 169 12.78 18.64 -5.43
CA ALA A 169 12.91 19.91 -6.14
C ALA A 169 13.84 19.84 -7.36
N ARG A 170 14.82 18.93 -7.35
CA ARG A 170 15.80 18.74 -8.43
C ARG A 170 15.50 17.54 -9.32
N TRP A 171 14.40 16.83 -9.08
CA TRP A 171 14.03 15.71 -9.93
C TRP A 171 13.38 16.17 -11.22
N SER A 172 13.37 15.27 -12.20
CA SER A 172 12.52 15.47 -13.38
C SER A 172 11.04 15.49 -12.97
N GLU A 173 10.24 16.22 -13.72
CA GLU A 173 8.79 16.26 -13.54
C GLU A 173 8.19 14.84 -13.58
N LYS A 174 8.68 13.97 -14.48
CA LYS A 174 8.26 12.57 -14.53
C LYS A 174 8.45 11.85 -13.19
N LYS A 175 9.61 11.99 -12.54
CA LYS A 175 9.89 11.34 -11.25
C LYS A 175 9.03 11.92 -10.12
N ARG A 176 8.74 13.24 -10.15
CA ARG A 176 7.81 13.85 -9.20
C ARG A 176 6.38 13.36 -9.39
N ARG A 177 5.89 13.26 -10.64
CA ARG A 177 4.57 12.68 -10.96
C ARG A 177 4.45 11.23 -10.50
N GLN A 178 5.51 10.44 -10.69
CA GLN A 178 5.56 9.07 -10.17
C GLN A 178 5.39 9.02 -8.66
N LEU A 179 6.16 9.78 -7.89
CA LEU A 179 6.03 9.83 -6.43
C LEU A 179 4.62 10.20 -5.97
N ALA A 180 3.99 11.15 -6.66
CA ALA A 180 2.66 11.65 -6.32
C ALA A 180 1.52 10.66 -6.60
N ASN A 181 1.73 9.71 -7.53
CA ASN A 181 0.71 8.76 -7.96
C ASN A 181 1.11 7.30 -7.69
N ASP A 182 2.23 7.07 -7.00
CA ASP A 182 2.66 5.73 -6.64
C ASP A 182 1.82 5.19 -5.49
N VAL A 183 1.10 4.10 -5.74
CA VAL A 183 0.25 3.44 -4.74
C VAL A 183 1.01 2.97 -3.51
N LEU A 184 2.33 2.80 -3.60
CA LEU A 184 3.21 2.56 -2.45
C LEU A 184 3.22 3.76 -1.49
N ASN A 185 3.17 4.98 -2.03
CA ASN A 185 3.19 6.23 -1.27
C ASN A 185 1.80 6.70 -0.81
N LEU A 186 0.74 5.97 -1.16
CA LEU A 186 -0.63 6.46 -1.03
C LEU A 186 -1.49 5.53 -0.18
N LEU A 187 -2.23 6.12 0.78
CA LEU A 187 -3.19 5.41 1.65
C LEU A 187 -4.49 6.22 1.80
N PRO A 188 -5.65 5.61 1.60
CA PRO A 188 -6.92 6.18 2.06
C PRO A 188 -6.95 6.12 3.59
N VAL A 189 -7.20 7.26 4.23
CA VAL A 189 -7.13 7.39 5.69
C VAL A 189 -8.19 8.37 6.21
N GLU A 190 -8.46 8.35 7.53
CA GLU A 190 -9.33 9.33 8.18
C GLU A 190 -8.85 10.76 7.89
N GLY A 191 -9.76 11.60 7.39
CA GLY A 191 -9.40 12.97 6.96
C GLY A 191 -8.85 13.85 8.08
N ARG A 192 -9.29 13.65 9.34
CA ARG A 192 -8.76 14.41 10.51
C ARG A 192 -7.32 14.01 10.82
N ALA A 193 -7.02 12.71 10.80
CA ALA A 193 -5.66 12.22 11.02
C ALA A 193 -4.71 12.72 9.94
N ASN A 194 -5.14 12.69 8.67
CA ASN A 194 -4.37 13.26 7.55
C ASN A 194 -4.16 14.77 7.70
N SER A 195 -5.20 15.52 8.06
CA SER A 195 -5.11 16.97 8.30
C SER A 195 -4.15 17.31 9.47
N ALA A 196 -4.09 16.47 10.49
CA ALA A 196 -3.14 16.64 11.61
C ALA A 196 -1.70 16.33 11.18
N LYS A 197 -1.49 15.36 10.29
CA LYS A 197 -0.16 14.99 9.77
C LYS A 197 0.48 16.11 8.94
N ARG A 198 -0.27 16.76 8.07
CA ARG A 198 0.25 17.82 7.18
C ARG A 198 1.45 17.34 6.35
N ASP A 199 2.56 18.07 6.39
CA ASP A 199 3.84 17.77 5.72
C ASP A 199 4.90 17.22 6.70
N SER A 200 4.46 16.60 7.79
CA SER A 200 5.33 16.06 8.83
C SER A 200 6.03 14.78 8.40
N GLY A 201 7.28 14.63 8.83
CA GLY A 201 7.96 13.33 8.85
C GLY A 201 7.70 12.59 10.17
N PRO A 202 8.19 11.33 10.29
CA PRO A 202 7.93 10.45 11.45
C PRO A 202 8.38 10.99 12.81
N ALA A 203 9.36 11.89 12.86
CA ALA A 203 9.78 12.53 14.10
C ALA A 203 8.79 13.58 14.64
N SER A 204 7.90 14.08 13.76
CA SER A 204 6.95 15.15 14.12
C SER A 204 5.51 14.65 14.18
N TRP A 205 5.20 13.59 13.49
CA TRP A 205 3.88 12.98 13.49
C TRP A 205 3.96 11.46 13.23
N LEU A 206 3.17 10.72 13.98
CA LEU A 206 2.96 9.29 13.82
C LEU A 206 1.46 8.99 13.89
N PRO A 207 0.99 7.91 13.26
CA PRO A 207 -0.40 7.48 13.37
C PRO A 207 -0.87 7.40 14.83
N PRO A 208 -2.11 7.84 15.14
CA PRO A 208 -2.71 7.69 16.46
C PRO A 208 -2.71 6.24 16.96
N ASP A 209 -3.05 5.29 16.08
CA ASP A 209 -2.94 3.87 16.41
C ASP A 209 -1.46 3.46 16.55
N LYS A 210 -1.07 3.14 17.79
CA LYS A 210 0.31 2.75 18.10
C LYS A 210 0.70 1.42 17.47
N ALA A 211 -0.25 0.52 17.23
CA ALA A 211 0.02 -0.82 16.71
C ALA A 211 0.64 -0.78 15.31
N ILE A 212 0.27 0.19 14.46
CA ILE A 212 0.76 0.27 13.08
C ILE A 212 1.98 1.17 12.89
N ARG A 213 2.52 1.79 13.94
CA ARG A 213 3.59 2.79 13.80
C ARG A 213 4.87 2.23 13.19
N CYS A 214 5.25 0.99 13.55
CA CYS A 214 6.36 0.33 12.87
C CYS A 214 6.05 0.08 11.40
N SER A 215 4.84 -0.35 11.07
CA SER A 215 4.39 -0.56 9.68
C SER A 215 4.40 0.75 8.87
N TYR A 216 3.95 1.84 9.48
CA TYR A 216 4.03 3.17 8.89
C TYR A 216 5.49 3.60 8.63
N ALA A 217 6.38 3.37 9.59
CA ALA A 217 7.80 3.65 9.46
C ALA A 217 8.44 2.83 8.33
N VAL A 218 8.11 1.55 8.22
CA VAL A 218 8.55 0.70 7.10
C VAL A 218 8.05 1.22 5.76
N ARG A 219 6.75 1.55 5.65
CA ARG A 219 6.18 2.10 4.42
C ARG A 219 6.86 3.43 4.02
N PHE A 220 7.10 4.30 4.98
CA PHE A 220 7.86 5.53 4.76
C PHE A 220 9.27 5.24 4.24
N GLY A 221 9.96 4.28 4.84
CA GLY A 221 11.28 3.81 4.42
C GLY A 221 11.29 3.19 3.02
N GLN A 222 10.28 2.36 2.69
CA GLN A 222 10.14 1.76 1.36
C GLN A 222 10.02 2.83 0.27
N VAL A 223 9.19 3.86 0.50
CA VAL A 223 9.07 4.99 -0.44
C VAL A 223 10.40 5.74 -0.56
N ALA A 224 11.05 6.03 0.57
CA ALA A 224 12.34 6.72 0.56
C ALA A 224 13.41 5.93 -0.22
N LEU A 225 13.48 4.61 -0.05
CA LEU A 225 14.40 3.74 -0.78
C LEU A 225 14.06 3.67 -2.27
N LYS A 226 12.80 3.44 -2.63
CA LYS A 226 12.37 3.36 -4.04
C LYS A 226 12.72 4.62 -4.83
N TYR A 227 12.57 5.78 -4.21
CA TYR A 227 12.86 7.07 -4.85
C TYR A 227 14.26 7.59 -4.58
N GLU A 228 15.12 6.81 -3.91
CA GLU A 228 16.49 7.20 -3.52
C GLU A 228 16.52 8.53 -2.76
N MET A 229 15.47 8.81 -2.00
CA MET A 229 15.31 10.03 -1.25
C MET A 229 15.86 9.84 0.18
N PRO A 230 16.64 10.77 0.71
CA PRO A 230 17.02 10.75 2.11
C PRO A 230 15.83 11.13 3.00
N VAL A 231 15.95 10.80 4.29
CA VAL A 231 15.08 11.33 5.36
C VAL A 231 15.92 12.15 6.32
N THR A 232 15.31 12.89 7.26
CA THR A 232 16.12 13.55 8.30
C THR A 232 16.67 12.52 9.29
N THR A 233 17.76 12.85 9.95
CA THR A 233 18.32 11.99 11.03
C THR A 233 17.30 11.77 12.15
N ALA A 234 16.51 12.78 12.49
CA ALA A 234 15.45 12.68 13.49
C ALA A 234 14.34 11.73 13.04
N ASP A 235 13.91 11.82 11.76
CA ASP A 235 12.89 10.92 11.21
C ASP A 235 13.38 9.46 11.20
N LYS A 236 14.62 9.21 10.75
CA LYS A 236 15.20 7.86 10.75
C LYS A 236 15.26 7.26 12.14
N ARG A 237 15.67 8.06 13.14
CA ARG A 237 15.68 7.62 14.54
C ARG A 237 14.27 7.26 15.01
N ALA A 238 13.29 8.16 14.80
CA ALA A 238 11.91 7.89 15.17
C ALA A 238 11.36 6.61 14.49
N MET A 239 11.67 6.39 13.21
CA MET A 239 11.27 5.17 12.50
C MET A 239 11.85 3.90 13.14
N LEU A 240 13.15 3.91 13.53
CA LEU A 240 13.78 2.79 14.20
C LEU A 240 13.16 2.53 15.56
N GLU A 241 12.94 3.57 16.37
CA GLU A 241 12.30 3.49 17.69
C GLU A 241 10.91 2.83 17.62
N GLN A 242 10.10 3.12 16.58
CA GLN A 242 8.78 2.49 16.43
C GLN A 242 8.86 0.98 16.13
N CYS A 243 9.99 0.50 15.64
CA CYS A 243 10.23 -0.92 15.37
C CYS A 243 11.08 -1.61 16.46
N GLY A 244 11.29 -0.97 17.62
CA GLY A 244 12.03 -1.53 18.75
C GLY A 244 13.56 -1.44 18.59
N GLY A 245 14.04 -0.38 17.95
CA GLY A 245 15.46 -0.04 17.76
C GLY A 245 15.89 1.13 18.62
#